data_25a94f68add5435ae6376e98507fa48b
#
_entry.id   25a94f68add5435ae6376e98507fa48b
#
_cell.length_a   1.000
_cell.length_b   1.000
_cell.length_c   1.000
_cell.angle_alpha   90.00
_cell.angle_beta   90.00
_cell.angle_gamma   90.00
#
_symmetry.space_group_name_H-M   'P 1'
#
loop_
_entity.id
_entity.type
_entity.pdbx_description
1 polymer ?
#
loop_
_entity_poly.entity_id
_entity_poly.type
_entity_poly.pdbx_seq_one_letter_code
_entity_poly.pdbx_strand_id
1 'polypeptide(L)'
;MSAPEQELAERMAQRLRERLQPTQLEVIDESAAHAGHVGANGTGWGTHFRVRIATPLFTDLTRVARHRLVYDALQDFIAQGVHAIAIETR
;
A
#
# COMPACT_ATOMS: atom_id res chain seq x y z
N MET A 1 -16.86 6.50 13.14
CA MET A 1 -15.50 6.98 12.79
C MET A 1 -14.59 5.80 12.55
N SER A 2 -13.78 5.89 11.50
CA SER A 2 -12.78 4.86 11.24
C SER A 2 -11.64 4.93 12.25
N ALA A 3 -11.04 3.79 12.58
CA ALA A 3 -9.80 3.77 13.34
C ALA A 3 -8.67 4.39 12.49
N PRO A 4 -7.62 4.98 13.11
CA PRO A 4 -6.52 5.62 12.36
C PRO A 4 -5.87 4.69 11.32
N GLU A 5 -5.68 3.42 11.64
CA GLU A 5 -5.11 2.45 10.71
C GLU A 5 -6.02 2.22 9.50
N GLN A 6 -7.35 2.23 9.71
CA GLN A 6 -8.31 2.10 8.62
C GLN A 6 -8.33 3.34 7.75
N GLU A 7 -8.24 4.52 8.37
CA GLU A 7 -8.18 5.78 7.62
C GLU A 7 -6.95 5.83 6.72
N LEU A 8 -5.81 5.39 7.22
CA LEU A 8 -4.58 5.39 6.44
C LEU A 8 -4.69 4.43 5.26
N ALA A 9 -5.20 3.21 5.51
CA ALA A 9 -5.40 2.24 4.43
C ALA A 9 -6.40 2.77 3.39
N GLU A 10 -7.46 3.42 3.83
CA GLU A 10 -8.45 4.01 2.92
C GLU A 10 -7.86 5.15 2.08
N ARG A 11 -7.02 5.98 2.69
CA ARG A 11 -6.34 7.07 1.96
C ARG A 11 -5.37 6.52 0.91
N MET A 12 -4.64 5.47 1.27
CA MET A 12 -3.75 4.79 0.31
C MET A 12 -4.57 4.18 -0.83
N ALA A 13 -5.68 3.52 -0.51
CA ALA A 13 -6.56 2.95 -1.52
C ALA A 13 -7.13 4.04 -2.45
N GLN A 14 -7.54 5.16 -1.88
CA GLN A 14 -8.05 6.28 -2.66
C GLN A 14 -6.98 6.81 -3.64
N ARG A 15 -5.75 6.97 -3.17
CA ARG A 15 -4.65 7.39 -4.01
C ARG A 15 -4.42 6.42 -5.17
N LEU A 16 -4.46 5.12 -4.88
CA LEU A 16 -4.28 4.10 -5.91
C LEU A 16 -5.42 4.12 -6.92
N ARG A 17 -6.66 4.35 -6.48
CA ARG A 17 -7.79 4.48 -7.40
C ARG A 17 -7.62 5.68 -8.33
N GLU A 18 -7.18 6.81 -7.80
CA GLU A 18 -6.98 8.02 -8.58
C GLU A 18 -5.86 7.88 -9.60
N ARG A 19 -4.78 7.20 -9.23
CA ARG A 19 -3.58 7.12 -10.07
C ARG A 19 -3.58 5.95 -11.03
N LEU A 20 -4.13 4.81 -10.63
CA LEU A 20 -4.00 3.56 -11.38
C LEU A 20 -5.32 3.00 -11.88
N GLN A 21 -6.44 3.52 -11.43
CA GLN A 21 -7.79 3.10 -11.86
C GLN A 21 -7.97 1.59 -11.83
N PRO A 22 -7.74 0.93 -10.68
CA PRO A 22 -7.77 -0.52 -10.60
C PRO A 22 -9.18 -1.09 -10.77
N THR A 23 -9.25 -2.30 -11.33
CA THR A 23 -10.47 -3.08 -11.37
C THR A 23 -10.66 -3.90 -10.10
N GLN A 24 -9.55 -4.21 -9.40
CA GLN A 24 -9.54 -4.87 -8.10
C GLN A 24 -8.51 -4.20 -7.23
N LEU A 25 -8.85 -3.95 -5.98
CA LEU A 25 -7.94 -3.31 -5.05
C LEU A 25 -8.26 -3.72 -3.61
N GLU A 26 -7.20 -4.09 -2.89
CA GLU A 26 -7.27 -4.36 -1.47
C GLU A 26 -6.02 -3.78 -0.80
N VAL A 27 -6.20 -3.00 0.26
CA VAL A 27 -5.08 -2.44 1.04
C VAL A 27 -5.27 -2.87 2.49
N ILE A 28 -4.29 -3.62 3.01
CA ILE A 28 -4.37 -4.22 4.33
C ILE A 28 -3.19 -3.70 5.16
N ASP A 29 -3.49 -3.20 6.36
CA ASP A 29 -2.45 -2.85 7.33
C ASP A 29 -2.02 -4.12 8.07
N GLU A 30 -0.77 -4.53 7.86
CA GLU A 30 -0.17 -5.70 8.49
C GLU A 30 0.83 -5.35 9.58
N SER A 31 0.83 -4.10 10.03
CA SER A 31 1.81 -3.61 11.00
C SER A 31 1.80 -4.40 12.30
N ALA A 32 0.65 -4.87 12.75
CA ALA A 32 0.54 -5.65 13.98
C ALA A 32 1.35 -6.96 13.91
N ALA A 33 1.44 -7.56 12.72
CA ALA A 33 2.24 -8.78 12.51
C ALA A 33 3.73 -8.52 12.57
N HIS A 34 4.16 -7.25 12.45
CA HIS A 34 5.56 -6.84 12.45
C HIS A 34 5.95 -6.04 13.69
N ALA A 35 5.06 -5.95 14.67
CA ALA A 35 5.33 -5.21 15.90
C ALA A 35 6.58 -5.77 16.60
N GLY A 36 7.50 -4.87 16.98
CA GLY A 36 8.77 -5.25 17.59
C GLY A 36 9.89 -5.53 16.61
N HIS A 37 9.62 -5.61 15.31
CA HIS A 37 10.65 -5.79 14.29
C HIS A 37 11.24 -4.44 13.87
N VAL A 38 12.42 -4.49 13.21
CA VAL A 38 13.04 -3.30 12.66
C VAL A 38 12.06 -2.64 11.68
N GLY A 39 11.87 -1.33 11.85
CA GLY A 39 10.93 -0.58 11.02
C GLY A 39 9.56 -0.38 11.65
N ALA A 40 9.23 -1.13 12.71
CA ALA A 40 7.99 -0.91 13.45
C ALA A 40 8.10 0.37 14.28
N ASN A 41 7.00 1.13 14.37
CA ASN A 41 6.99 2.41 15.09
C ASN A 41 6.44 2.29 16.52
N GLY A 42 6.16 1.08 16.99
CA GLY A 42 5.65 0.83 18.34
C GLY A 42 4.14 0.96 18.49
N THR A 43 3.43 1.44 17.48
CA THR A 43 1.97 1.62 17.55
C THR A 43 1.19 0.39 17.11
N GLY A 44 1.81 -0.50 16.33
CA GLY A 44 1.15 -1.66 15.76
C GLY A 44 0.33 -1.35 14.52
N TRP A 45 0.47 -0.15 13.95
CA TRP A 45 -0.24 0.22 12.73
C TRP A 45 0.56 1.25 11.93
N GLY A 46 0.23 1.37 10.66
CA GLY A 46 0.74 2.45 9.81
C GLY A 46 2.13 2.27 9.25
N THR A 47 2.79 1.10 9.45
CA THR A 47 4.16 0.90 8.99
C THR A 47 4.32 -0.14 7.89
N HIS A 48 3.52 -1.19 7.90
CA HIS A 48 3.61 -2.31 6.96
C HIS A 48 2.25 -2.57 6.33
N PHE A 49 2.19 -2.52 5.00
CA PHE A 49 0.95 -2.72 4.26
C PHE A 49 1.10 -3.80 3.22
N ARG A 50 -0.02 -4.45 2.90
CA ARG A 50 -0.13 -5.33 1.74
C ARG A 50 -1.12 -4.71 0.77
N VAL A 51 -0.72 -4.61 -0.49
CA VAL A 51 -1.57 -4.11 -1.57
C VAL A 51 -1.78 -5.22 -2.58
N ARG A 52 -3.04 -5.58 -2.81
CA ARG A 52 -3.43 -6.49 -3.89
C ARG A 52 -4.17 -5.65 -4.92
N ILE A 53 -3.67 -5.63 -6.16
CA ILE A 53 -4.16 -4.71 -7.15
C ILE A 53 -4.13 -5.31 -8.55
N ALA A 54 -5.22 -5.06 -9.29
CA ALA A 54 -5.31 -5.38 -10.71
C ALA A 54 -5.78 -4.14 -11.45
N THR A 55 -5.09 -3.79 -12.52
CA THR A 55 -5.46 -2.64 -13.36
C THR A 55 -5.05 -2.89 -14.80
N PRO A 56 -5.86 -2.40 -15.78
CA PRO A 56 -5.47 -2.47 -17.20
C PRO A 56 -4.12 -1.80 -17.50
N LEU A 57 -3.68 -0.86 -16.65
CA LEU A 57 -2.39 -0.19 -16.83
C LEU A 57 -1.20 -1.14 -16.69
N PHE A 58 -1.41 -2.32 -16.11
CA PHE A 58 -0.34 -3.32 -15.96
C PHE A 58 -0.12 -4.16 -17.21
N THR A 59 -0.98 -4.05 -18.22
CA THR A 59 -0.88 -4.83 -19.45
C THR A 59 0.49 -4.60 -20.10
N ASP A 60 1.18 -5.70 -20.42
CA ASP A 60 2.50 -5.70 -21.05
C ASP A 60 3.62 -5.11 -20.19
N LEU A 61 3.35 -4.81 -18.92
CA LEU A 61 4.40 -4.36 -18.01
C LEU A 61 5.05 -5.53 -17.28
N THR A 62 6.35 -5.42 -17.03
CA THR A 62 7.07 -6.36 -16.18
C THR A 62 6.58 -6.24 -14.75
N ARG A 63 6.87 -7.26 -13.93
CA ARG A 63 6.55 -7.22 -12.50
C ARG A 63 7.19 -6.00 -11.82
N VAL A 64 8.43 -5.71 -12.15
CA VAL A 64 9.14 -4.55 -11.59
C VAL A 64 8.45 -3.24 -11.98
N ALA A 65 8.05 -3.11 -13.24
CA ALA A 65 7.38 -1.89 -13.71
C ALA A 65 6.02 -1.71 -13.01
N ARG A 66 5.28 -2.80 -12.79
CA ARG A 66 4.00 -2.75 -12.06
C ARG A 66 4.20 -2.28 -10.62
N HIS A 67 5.21 -2.84 -9.95
CA HIS A 67 5.51 -2.46 -8.56
C HIS A 67 5.94 -1.00 -8.47
N ARG A 68 6.68 -0.49 -9.46
CA ARG A 68 7.07 0.92 -9.49
C ARG A 68 5.88 1.84 -9.59
N LEU A 69 4.89 1.49 -10.40
CA LEU A 69 3.68 2.30 -10.50
C LEU A 69 2.97 2.42 -9.14
N VAL A 70 2.90 1.32 -8.40
CA VAL A 70 2.29 1.32 -7.07
C VAL A 70 3.12 2.15 -6.09
N TYR A 71 4.44 1.95 -6.05
CA TYR A 71 5.31 2.71 -5.16
C TYR A 71 5.28 4.20 -5.48
N ASP A 72 5.31 4.58 -6.76
CA ASP A 72 5.26 5.98 -7.15
C ASP A 72 3.94 6.64 -6.70
N ALA A 73 2.85 5.92 -6.83
CA ALA A 73 1.55 6.42 -6.39
C ALA A 73 1.48 6.61 -4.87
N LEU A 74 2.23 5.82 -4.11
CA LEU A 74 2.20 5.83 -2.64
C LEU A 74 3.41 6.54 -2.02
N GLN A 75 4.22 7.24 -2.81
CA GLN A 75 5.47 7.81 -2.34
C GLN A 75 5.30 8.76 -1.16
N ASP A 76 4.24 9.55 -1.15
CA ASP A 76 3.96 10.47 -0.04
C ASP A 76 3.75 9.72 1.28
N PHE A 77 3.08 8.57 1.22
CA PHE A 77 2.83 7.76 2.41
C PHE A 77 4.12 7.15 2.94
N ILE A 78 4.99 6.70 2.03
CA ILE A 78 6.30 6.16 2.41
C ILE A 78 7.12 7.25 3.11
N ALA A 79 7.12 8.47 2.60
CA ALA A 79 7.81 9.60 3.20
C ALA A 79 7.26 9.96 4.58
N GLN A 80 6.00 9.65 4.87
CA GLN A 80 5.33 9.96 6.12
C GLN A 80 5.45 8.85 7.16
N GLY A 81 6.11 7.73 6.85
CA GLY A 81 6.35 6.68 7.82
C GLY A 81 5.88 5.29 7.46
N VAL A 82 5.25 5.09 6.32
CA VAL A 82 4.96 3.73 5.83
C VAL A 82 6.29 3.10 5.47
N HIS A 83 6.69 2.05 6.20
CA HIS A 83 8.02 1.48 6.10
C HIS A 83 8.16 0.48 4.96
N ALA A 84 7.17 -0.36 4.77
CA ALA A 84 7.22 -1.42 3.76
C ALA A 84 5.84 -1.67 3.17
N ILE A 85 5.82 -1.99 1.88
CA ILE A 85 4.60 -2.33 1.15
C ILE A 85 4.84 -3.63 0.40
N ALA A 86 4.09 -4.67 0.75
CA ALA A 86 4.08 -5.91 -0.01
C ALA A 86 3.05 -5.75 -1.13
N ILE A 87 3.47 -5.95 -2.36
CA ILE A 87 2.62 -5.71 -3.53
C ILE A 87 2.35 -7.03 -4.25
N GLU A 88 1.07 -7.34 -4.43
CA GLU A 88 0.62 -8.46 -5.24
C GLU A 88 -0.17 -7.91 -6.42
N THR A 89 0.38 -8.05 -7.61
CA THR A 89 -0.29 -7.62 -8.84
C THR A 89 -1.02 -8.78 -9.47
N ARG A 90 -2.17 -8.48 -10.06
CA ARG A 90 -3.03 -9.50 -10.66
C ARG A 90 -3.42 -9.15 -12.09
#